data_23da08119bb63eb09b8116c58d313303
#
_entry.id   23da08119bb63eb09b8116c58d313303
#
_cell.length_a   1.000
_cell.length_b   1.000
_cell.length_c   1.000
_cell.angle_alpha   90.00
_cell.angle_beta   90.00
_cell.angle_gamma   90.00
#
_symmetry.space_group_name_H-M   'P 1'
#
loop_
_entity.id
_entity.type
_entity.pdbx_description
1 polymer ?
#
loop_
_entity_poly.entity_id
_entity_poly.type
_entity_poly.pdbx_seq_one_letter_code
_entity_poly.pdbx_strand_id
1 'polypeptide(L)'
;MTVSKFLVAAATILLSATTFAAGTHGGGHDHGAASGEPGKASEASRTITVEMYDNYYEPESIIVSPGETVRFVVENKGNLGHEFNIGTAAMHADHQKEMMMMMEHGALEVDKINMDMMEMDMGNGMTMKHDDPNSVLLEPGKSAEVIWTFPKKAELEFACNVPGHYESGMVGKVRLQ
;
A
#
# COMPACT_ATOMS: atom_id res chain seq x y z
N MET A 1 -32.74 0.33 -74.62
CA MET A 1 -31.79 -0.37 -73.75
C MET A 1 -31.19 0.62 -72.77
N THR A 2 -31.73 0.65 -71.58
CA THR A 2 -31.35 1.63 -70.52
C THR A 2 -30.58 0.90 -69.44
N VAL A 3 -29.32 1.23 -69.33
CA VAL A 3 -28.42 0.64 -68.31
C VAL A 3 -28.46 1.50 -67.04
N SER A 4 -29.05 0.97 -66.00
CA SER A 4 -29.14 1.61 -64.68
C SER A 4 -27.82 1.41 -63.93
N LYS A 5 -27.20 2.53 -63.56
CA LYS A 5 -25.98 2.53 -62.74
C LYS A 5 -26.39 2.56 -61.28
N PHE A 6 -26.08 1.48 -60.54
CA PHE A 6 -26.21 1.46 -59.07
C PHE A 6 -24.98 2.14 -58.43
N LEU A 7 -25.23 3.20 -57.71
CA LEU A 7 -24.24 3.84 -56.85
C LEU A 7 -24.25 3.15 -55.51
N VAL A 8 -23.13 2.50 -55.15
CA VAL A 8 -22.92 1.95 -53.81
C VAL A 8 -22.28 3.03 -52.95
N ALA A 9 -23.02 3.56 -52.00
CA ALA A 9 -22.49 4.46 -51.01
C ALA A 9 -21.86 3.65 -49.87
N ALA A 10 -20.57 3.71 -49.73
CA ALA A 10 -19.84 3.15 -48.58
C ALA A 10 -19.94 4.14 -47.40
N ALA A 11 -20.67 3.76 -46.40
CA ALA A 11 -20.74 4.48 -45.11
C ALA A 11 -19.53 4.07 -44.25
N THR A 12 -18.55 4.96 -44.12
CA THR A 12 -17.47 4.83 -43.14
C THR A 12 -17.96 5.20 -41.75
N ILE A 13 -18.10 4.20 -40.87
CA ILE A 13 -18.39 4.39 -39.45
C ILE A 13 -17.07 4.76 -38.77
N LEU A 14 -16.92 6.03 -38.37
CA LEU A 14 -15.85 6.49 -37.51
C LEU A 14 -16.20 6.06 -36.06
N LEU A 15 -15.53 5.01 -35.56
CA LEU A 15 -15.54 4.69 -34.15
C LEU A 15 -14.71 5.76 -33.41
N SER A 16 -15.37 6.68 -32.76
CA SER A 16 -14.73 7.58 -31.80
C SER A 16 -14.41 6.78 -30.52
N ALA A 17 -13.13 6.43 -30.33
CA ALA A 17 -12.66 5.92 -29.06
C ALA A 17 -12.67 7.06 -28.04
N THR A 18 -13.65 7.04 -27.14
CA THR A 18 -13.62 7.89 -25.95
C THR A 18 -12.60 7.31 -24.98
N THR A 19 -11.41 7.91 -24.93
CA THR A 19 -10.46 7.67 -23.84
C THR A 19 -11.07 8.25 -22.58
N PHE A 20 -11.55 7.40 -21.69
CA PHE A 20 -11.79 7.79 -20.32
C PHE A 20 -10.40 8.06 -19.69
N ALA A 21 -10.05 9.33 -19.56
CA ALA A 21 -9.03 9.74 -18.64
C ALA A 21 -9.61 9.51 -17.23
N ALA A 22 -9.21 8.43 -16.58
CA ALA A 22 -9.44 8.24 -15.16
C ALA A 22 -8.63 9.34 -14.45
N GLY A 23 -9.31 10.41 -14.07
CA GLY A 23 -8.75 11.43 -13.21
C GLY A 23 -8.58 10.82 -11.82
N THR A 24 -7.34 10.50 -11.47
CA THR A 24 -6.95 10.21 -10.10
C THR A 24 -6.97 11.49 -9.29
N HIS A 25 -8.11 11.82 -8.69
CA HIS A 25 -8.21 12.79 -7.63
C HIS A 25 -8.28 12.03 -6.30
N GLY A 26 -7.15 11.48 -5.90
CA GLY A 26 -6.88 11.11 -4.53
C GLY A 26 -5.62 11.84 -4.12
N GLY A 27 -5.66 12.59 -3.03
CA GLY A 27 -4.47 13.20 -2.43
C GLY A 27 -3.57 12.15 -1.79
N GLY A 28 -3.28 11.05 -2.52
CA GLY A 28 -2.24 10.11 -2.17
C GLY A 28 -0.92 10.72 -2.60
N HIS A 29 0.00 10.90 -1.69
CA HIS A 29 1.38 11.22 -2.01
C HIS A 29 1.91 10.09 -2.91
N ASP A 30 2.32 10.42 -4.15
CA ASP A 30 2.88 9.48 -5.12
C ASP A 30 4.29 9.06 -4.68
N HIS A 31 4.35 8.27 -3.60
CA HIS A 31 5.59 7.70 -3.07
C HIS A 31 5.92 6.32 -3.66
N GLY A 32 5.03 5.78 -4.51
CA GLY A 32 5.12 4.41 -5.03
C GLY A 32 6.43 4.13 -5.77
N ALA A 33 6.92 5.07 -6.58
CA ALA A 33 8.15 4.88 -7.35
C ALA A 33 9.42 4.83 -6.48
N ALA A 34 9.41 5.45 -5.29
CA ALA A 34 10.58 5.50 -4.41
C ALA A 34 10.72 4.24 -3.54
N SER A 35 9.61 3.60 -3.14
CA SER A 35 9.60 2.43 -2.25
C SER A 35 9.38 1.11 -2.97
N GLY A 36 8.97 1.12 -4.25
CA GLY A 36 8.56 -0.04 -5.03
C GLY A 36 7.12 0.03 -5.49
N GLU A 37 6.52 -1.11 -5.76
CA GLU A 37 5.15 -1.20 -6.27
C GLU A 37 4.46 -2.49 -5.81
N PRO A 38 3.12 -2.55 -5.81
CA PRO A 38 2.38 -3.77 -5.53
C PRO A 38 2.77 -4.88 -6.48
N GLY A 39 3.15 -6.04 -5.93
CA GLY A 39 3.48 -7.24 -6.70
C GLY A 39 2.28 -8.15 -6.92
N LYS A 40 2.45 -9.15 -7.80
CA LYS A 40 1.48 -10.22 -7.97
C LYS A 40 1.96 -11.50 -7.28
N ALA A 41 1.04 -12.26 -6.71
CA ALA A 41 1.37 -13.51 -6.02
C ALA A 41 2.11 -14.52 -6.92
N SER A 42 1.81 -14.52 -8.23
CA SER A 42 2.48 -15.37 -9.22
C SER A 42 3.91 -14.94 -9.56
N GLU A 43 4.31 -13.73 -9.19
CA GLU A 43 5.64 -13.15 -9.45
C GLU A 43 6.54 -13.20 -8.21
N ALA A 44 5.97 -13.56 -7.04
CA ALA A 44 6.74 -13.67 -5.81
C ALA A 44 7.78 -14.79 -5.91
N SER A 45 9.06 -14.41 -5.74
CA SER A 45 10.19 -15.35 -5.79
C SER A 45 10.27 -16.22 -4.53
N ARG A 46 9.79 -15.70 -3.40
CA ARG A 46 9.77 -16.36 -2.08
C ARG A 46 8.76 -15.71 -1.15
N THR A 47 8.51 -16.40 -0.06
CA THR A 47 7.72 -15.90 1.06
C THR A 47 8.63 -15.63 2.27
N ILE A 48 8.41 -14.51 2.93
CA ILE A 48 9.04 -14.17 4.21
C ILE A 48 7.91 -14.02 5.24
N THR A 49 8.03 -14.73 6.35
CA THR A 49 7.16 -14.51 7.51
C THR A 49 7.75 -13.36 8.34
N VAL A 50 6.92 -12.41 8.72
CA VAL A 50 7.25 -11.31 9.62
C VAL A 50 6.33 -11.38 10.82
N GLU A 51 6.90 -11.60 11.99
CA GLU A 51 6.17 -11.54 13.23
C GLU A 51 6.33 -10.17 13.89
N MET A 52 5.22 -9.58 14.31
CA MET A 52 5.17 -8.32 15.03
C MET A 52 4.95 -8.59 16.50
N TYR A 53 5.85 -8.12 17.34
CA TYR A 53 5.74 -8.13 18.79
C TYR A 53 5.62 -6.71 19.32
N ASP A 54 5.31 -6.56 20.60
CA ASP A 54 5.27 -5.24 21.19
C ASP A 54 6.67 -4.62 21.15
N ASN A 55 6.82 -3.56 20.31
CA ASN A 55 8.01 -2.77 20.02
C ASN A 55 9.11 -3.39 19.14
N TYR A 56 8.93 -4.56 18.52
CA TYR A 56 9.91 -5.11 17.58
C TYR A 56 9.32 -6.07 16.55
N TYR A 57 10.09 -6.36 15.51
CA TYR A 57 9.79 -7.36 14.47
C TYR A 57 10.74 -8.54 14.53
N GLU A 58 10.27 -9.69 14.10
CA GLU A 58 11.10 -10.83 13.79
C GLU A 58 10.85 -11.30 12.34
N PRO A 59 11.86 -11.22 11.45
CA PRO A 59 13.23 -10.71 11.63
C PRO A 59 13.31 -9.19 11.76
N GLU A 60 14.33 -8.66 12.43
CA GLU A 60 14.63 -7.22 12.54
C GLU A 60 15.20 -6.61 11.25
N SER A 61 15.61 -7.44 10.29
CA SER A 61 16.10 -6.97 8.99
C SER A 61 15.79 -7.97 7.89
N ILE A 62 15.52 -7.45 6.70
CA ILE A 62 15.20 -8.23 5.51
C ILE A 62 16.21 -7.90 4.42
N ILE A 63 16.75 -8.94 3.76
CA ILE A 63 17.62 -8.80 2.60
C ILE A 63 16.81 -9.17 1.38
N VAL A 64 16.80 -8.30 0.36
CA VAL A 64 16.09 -8.49 -0.90
C VAL A 64 16.96 -8.10 -2.09
N SER A 65 16.74 -8.70 -3.24
CA SER A 65 17.42 -8.29 -4.46
C SER A 65 16.71 -7.11 -5.14
N PRO A 66 17.46 -6.24 -5.82
CA PRO A 66 16.87 -5.16 -6.60
C PRO A 66 15.86 -5.67 -7.64
N GLY A 67 14.61 -5.20 -7.59
CA GLY A 67 13.52 -5.64 -8.46
C GLY A 67 12.87 -6.96 -8.04
N GLU A 68 13.22 -7.51 -6.88
CA GLU A 68 12.61 -8.74 -6.38
C GLU A 68 11.16 -8.49 -5.94
N THR A 69 10.28 -9.43 -6.30
CA THR A 69 8.93 -9.50 -5.74
C THR A 69 8.90 -10.53 -4.61
N VAL A 70 8.51 -10.09 -3.43
CA VAL A 70 8.43 -10.90 -2.22
C VAL A 70 7.00 -10.91 -1.69
N ARG A 71 6.56 -12.08 -1.24
CA ARG A 71 5.33 -12.25 -0.47
C ARG A 71 5.68 -12.23 1.01
N PHE A 72 5.13 -11.29 1.74
CA PHE A 72 5.20 -11.24 3.18
C PHE A 72 3.93 -11.85 3.78
N VAL A 73 4.10 -12.77 4.72
CA VAL A 73 3.05 -13.23 5.62
C VAL A 73 3.33 -12.55 6.95
N VAL A 74 2.47 -11.60 7.31
CA VAL A 74 2.64 -10.78 8.50
C VAL A 74 1.70 -11.27 9.58
N GLU A 75 2.22 -11.50 10.77
CA GLU A 75 1.47 -12.00 11.92
C GLU A 75 1.68 -11.08 13.13
N ASN A 76 0.61 -10.62 13.75
CA ASN A 76 0.71 -9.88 15.01
C ASN A 76 0.69 -10.86 16.19
N LYS A 77 1.85 -11.05 16.83
CA LYS A 77 2.07 -11.88 18.04
C LYS A 77 2.06 -11.06 19.33
N GLY A 78 1.98 -9.72 19.21
CA GLY A 78 1.92 -8.79 20.33
C GLY A 78 0.53 -8.71 20.97
N ASN A 79 0.41 -7.85 21.95
CA ASN A 79 -0.85 -7.55 22.67
C ASN A 79 -1.48 -6.24 22.20
N LEU A 80 -0.77 -5.46 21.39
CA LEU A 80 -1.20 -4.17 20.85
C LEU A 80 -1.53 -4.30 19.36
N GLY A 81 -2.22 -3.29 18.82
CA GLY A 81 -2.34 -3.11 17.37
C GLY A 81 -0.99 -2.74 16.77
N HIS A 82 -0.57 -3.41 15.71
CA HIS A 82 0.70 -3.16 15.03
C HIS A 82 0.54 -3.03 13.53
N GLU A 83 1.39 -2.22 12.94
CA GLU A 83 1.48 -2.07 11.50
C GLU A 83 2.80 -2.66 10.98
N PHE A 84 2.76 -3.29 9.80
CA PHE A 84 3.91 -3.56 8.96
C PHE A 84 3.77 -2.70 7.71
N ASN A 85 4.62 -1.71 7.54
CA ASN A 85 4.59 -0.78 6.43
C ASN A 85 6.01 -0.67 5.84
N ILE A 86 6.14 -0.87 4.51
CA ILE A 86 7.42 -0.76 3.79
C ILE A 86 7.52 0.64 3.19
N GLY A 87 8.55 1.39 3.57
CA GLY A 87 8.70 2.75 3.07
C GLY A 87 10.11 3.32 3.27
N THR A 88 10.26 4.58 2.92
CA THR A 88 11.42 5.39 3.32
C THR A 88 11.12 6.05 4.67
N ALA A 89 12.13 6.48 5.40
CA ALA A 89 11.96 7.22 6.64
C ALA A 89 11.07 8.48 6.47
N ALA A 90 11.13 9.14 5.30
CA ALA A 90 10.28 10.29 5.01
C ALA A 90 8.80 9.89 4.86
N MET A 91 8.52 8.76 4.20
CA MET A 91 7.16 8.23 4.08
C MET A 91 6.58 7.88 5.46
N HIS A 92 7.35 7.21 6.30
CA HIS A 92 6.94 6.91 7.68
C HIS A 92 6.64 8.18 8.48
N ALA A 93 7.47 9.22 8.37
CA ALA A 93 7.23 10.49 9.06
C ALA A 93 5.93 11.19 8.65
N ASP A 94 5.50 11.03 7.40
CA ASP A 94 4.21 11.56 6.94
C ASP A 94 3.05 10.65 7.37
N HIS A 95 3.21 9.33 7.23
CA HIS A 95 2.19 8.36 7.60
C HIS A 95 1.89 8.32 9.10
N GLN A 96 2.87 8.57 9.97
CA GLN A 96 2.67 8.74 11.42
C GLN A 96 1.65 9.84 11.76
N LYS A 97 1.59 10.90 10.95
CA LYS A 97 0.60 11.97 11.14
C LYS A 97 -0.82 11.48 10.85
N GLU A 98 -0.97 10.63 9.84
CA GLU A 98 -2.24 10.01 9.47
C GLU A 98 -2.69 9.03 10.56
N MET A 99 -1.78 8.19 11.04
CA MET A 99 -2.04 7.25 12.13
C MET A 99 -2.43 7.96 13.43
N MET A 100 -1.82 9.11 13.72
CA MET A 100 -2.20 9.96 14.86
C MET A 100 -3.64 10.47 14.70
N MET A 101 -4.02 10.95 13.51
CA MET A 101 -5.39 11.39 13.24
C MET A 101 -6.39 10.23 13.37
N MET A 102 -6.05 9.04 12.90
CA MET A 102 -6.88 7.85 13.06
C MET A 102 -7.13 7.52 14.52
N MET A 103 -6.10 7.63 15.37
CA MET A 103 -6.22 7.42 16.82
C MET A 103 -7.08 8.51 17.48
N GLU A 104 -6.89 9.78 17.13
CA GLU A 104 -7.67 10.91 17.64
C GLU A 104 -9.17 10.80 17.31
N HIS A 105 -9.50 10.23 16.15
CA HIS A 105 -10.88 10.03 15.70
C HIS A 105 -11.49 8.68 16.13
N GLY A 106 -10.72 7.82 16.81
CA GLY A 106 -11.18 6.52 17.29
C GLY A 106 -11.28 5.43 16.21
N ALA A 107 -10.63 5.63 15.06
CA ALA A 107 -10.47 4.60 14.04
C ALA A 107 -9.41 3.57 14.46
N LEU A 108 -8.41 4.02 15.24
CA LEU A 108 -7.35 3.21 15.81
C LEU A 108 -7.38 3.34 17.34
N GLU A 109 -7.47 2.21 18.03
CA GLU A 109 -7.32 2.08 19.48
C GLU A 109 -6.05 1.27 19.79
N VAL A 110 -5.74 1.09 21.05
CA VAL A 110 -4.51 0.43 21.50
C VAL A 110 -4.38 -1.01 20.97
N ASP A 111 -5.49 -1.76 20.97
CA ASP A 111 -5.54 -3.18 20.57
C ASP A 111 -6.66 -3.49 19.57
N LYS A 112 -7.35 -2.44 19.07
CA LYS A 112 -8.50 -2.58 18.15
C LYS A 112 -8.43 -1.60 17.00
N ILE A 113 -9.01 -2.04 15.89
CA ILE A 113 -9.14 -1.27 14.67
C ILE A 113 -10.63 -1.21 14.31
N ASN A 114 -11.17 0.01 14.27
CA ASN A 114 -12.54 0.22 13.83
C ASN A 114 -12.58 0.28 12.30
N MET A 115 -12.83 -0.87 11.67
CA MET A 115 -12.84 -1.00 10.21
C MET A 115 -13.86 -0.09 9.52
N ASP A 116 -14.96 0.26 10.19
CA ASP A 116 -15.99 1.16 9.64
C ASP A 116 -15.49 2.62 9.55
N MET A 117 -14.43 2.95 10.28
CA MET A 117 -13.82 4.27 10.33
C MET A 117 -12.48 4.36 9.60
N MET A 118 -12.06 3.30 8.89
CA MET A 118 -10.81 3.30 8.10
C MET A 118 -10.91 4.17 6.85
N GLU A 119 -12.10 4.59 6.49
CA GLU A 119 -12.35 5.59 5.46
C GLU A 119 -13.09 6.76 6.10
N MET A 120 -12.45 7.92 6.20
CA MET A 120 -13.00 9.11 6.86
C MET A 120 -13.15 10.26 5.86
N ASP A 121 -14.32 10.91 5.87
CA ASP A 121 -14.52 12.17 5.17
C ASP A 121 -13.88 13.31 6.00
N MET A 122 -12.79 13.86 5.48
CA MET A 122 -12.05 14.97 6.11
C MET A 122 -12.69 16.33 5.84
N GLY A 123 -13.85 16.38 5.16
CA GLY A 123 -14.48 17.60 4.68
C GLY A 123 -13.83 18.15 3.40
N ASN A 124 -14.50 19.14 2.79
CA ASN A 124 -14.04 19.76 1.53
C ASN A 124 -13.82 18.76 0.36
N GLY A 125 -14.46 17.60 0.39
CA GLY A 125 -14.33 16.56 -0.63
C GLY A 125 -13.01 15.76 -0.56
N MET A 126 -12.32 15.82 0.56
CA MET A 126 -11.15 14.97 0.85
C MET A 126 -11.59 13.79 1.71
N THR A 127 -11.17 12.59 1.29
CA THR A 127 -11.35 11.35 2.05
C THR A 127 -9.97 10.83 2.44
N MET A 128 -9.77 10.52 3.72
CA MET A 128 -8.63 9.76 4.18
C MET A 128 -9.02 8.28 4.18
N LYS A 129 -8.18 7.45 3.58
CA LYS A 129 -8.40 6.01 3.51
C LYS A 129 -7.09 5.30 3.80
N HIS A 130 -7.14 4.34 4.71
CA HIS A 130 -5.97 3.52 5.05
C HIS A 130 -6.09 2.16 4.35
N ASP A 131 -5.64 2.11 3.09
CA ASP A 131 -5.60 0.90 2.26
C ASP A 131 -4.32 0.83 1.40
N ASP A 132 -3.21 1.28 1.96
CA ASP A 132 -1.92 1.33 1.30
C ASP A 132 -1.41 -0.08 0.97
N PRO A 133 -1.06 -0.38 -0.29
CA PRO A 133 -0.70 -1.74 -0.71
C PRO A 133 0.65 -2.22 -0.16
N ASN A 134 1.48 -1.33 0.39
CA ASN A 134 2.74 -1.60 1.07
C ASN A 134 2.60 -1.81 2.57
N SER A 135 1.35 -1.81 3.08
CA SER A 135 1.07 -1.81 4.52
C SER A 135 -0.03 -2.80 4.89
N VAL A 136 0.04 -3.29 6.13
CA VAL A 136 -1.05 -3.97 6.83
C VAL A 136 -1.04 -3.57 8.30
N LEU A 137 -2.20 -3.16 8.80
CA LEU A 137 -2.45 -2.85 10.20
C LEU A 137 -3.26 -3.99 10.82
N LEU A 138 -2.75 -4.60 11.89
CA LEU A 138 -3.29 -5.84 12.44
C LEU A 138 -3.56 -5.72 13.95
N GLU A 139 -4.75 -6.15 14.35
CA GLU A 139 -5.07 -6.42 15.75
C GLU A 139 -4.26 -7.62 16.28
N PRO A 140 -4.13 -7.78 17.61
CA PRO A 140 -3.51 -8.95 18.23
C PRO A 140 -4.04 -10.28 17.70
N GLY A 141 -3.12 -11.19 17.37
CA GLY A 141 -3.42 -12.54 16.86
C GLY A 141 -3.94 -12.59 15.42
N LYS A 142 -3.97 -11.47 14.70
CA LYS A 142 -4.35 -11.43 13.28
C LYS A 142 -3.14 -11.58 12.37
N SER A 143 -3.41 -11.97 11.12
CA SER A 143 -2.41 -12.08 10.06
C SER A 143 -2.96 -11.57 8.74
N ALA A 144 -2.07 -11.06 7.88
CA ALA A 144 -2.38 -10.65 6.52
C ALA A 144 -1.16 -10.83 5.61
N GLU A 145 -1.33 -10.52 4.34
CA GLU A 145 -0.27 -10.63 3.33
C GLU A 145 0.00 -9.28 2.67
N VAL A 146 1.28 -9.01 2.42
CA VAL A 146 1.74 -7.94 1.56
C VAL A 146 2.58 -8.57 0.45
N ILE A 147 2.29 -8.25 -0.81
CA ILE A 147 3.10 -8.68 -1.94
C ILE A 147 3.71 -7.44 -2.57
N TRP A 148 5.03 -7.33 -2.46
CA TRP A 148 5.75 -6.12 -2.82
C TRP A 148 6.90 -6.37 -3.76
N THR A 149 6.98 -5.57 -4.84
CA THR A 149 8.09 -5.55 -5.78
C THR A 149 9.03 -4.42 -5.40
N PHE A 150 10.23 -4.76 -4.96
CA PHE A 150 11.22 -3.79 -4.50
C PHE A 150 11.82 -2.99 -5.65
N PRO A 151 12.18 -1.71 -5.44
CA PRO A 151 12.85 -0.90 -6.44
C PRO A 151 14.28 -1.39 -6.69
N LYS A 152 14.90 -0.93 -7.78
CA LYS A 152 16.31 -1.25 -8.08
C LYS A 152 17.30 -0.60 -7.11
N LYS A 153 16.92 0.53 -6.51
CA LYS A 153 17.74 1.28 -5.56
C LYS A 153 16.85 2.15 -4.69
N ALA A 154 16.94 1.99 -3.39
CA ALA A 154 16.33 2.88 -2.39
C ALA A 154 16.94 2.62 -1.02
N GLU A 155 16.77 3.55 -0.10
CA GLU A 155 16.97 3.33 1.33
C GLU A 155 15.58 3.07 1.93
N LEU A 156 15.33 1.82 2.30
CA LEU A 156 14.03 1.37 2.78
C LEU A 156 14.14 0.77 4.18
N GLU A 157 13.07 0.92 4.89
CA GLU A 157 12.81 0.25 6.15
C GLU A 157 11.37 -0.28 6.16
N PHE A 158 11.06 -1.13 7.11
CA PHE A 158 9.69 -1.45 7.46
C PHE A 158 9.45 -1.01 8.91
N ALA A 159 8.31 -0.43 9.16
CA ALA A 159 8.05 0.21 10.45
C ALA A 159 6.60 0.09 10.88
N CYS A 160 6.38 0.23 12.19
CA CYS A 160 5.07 0.42 12.78
C CYS A 160 4.86 1.92 13.03
N ASN A 161 3.86 2.49 12.33
CA ASN A 161 3.55 3.91 12.45
C ASN A 161 2.40 4.18 13.46
N VAL A 162 1.95 3.16 14.18
CA VAL A 162 1.07 3.34 15.34
C VAL A 162 1.75 4.33 16.29
N PRO A 163 1.04 5.37 16.78
CA PRO A 163 1.63 6.43 17.58
C PRO A 163 2.51 5.92 18.73
N GLY A 164 3.76 6.37 18.77
CA GLY A 164 4.76 6.00 19.77
C GLY A 164 5.57 4.73 19.47
N HIS A 165 5.15 3.89 18.49
CA HIS A 165 5.84 2.62 18.21
C HIS A 165 7.12 2.83 17.41
N TYR A 166 7.10 3.71 16.41
CA TYR A 166 8.30 4.06 15.62
C TYR A 166 9.39 4.64 16.52
N GLU A 167 9.04 5.60 17.39
CA GLU A 167 9.95 6.27 18.31
C GLU A 167 10.49 5.31 19.38
N SER A 168 9.74 4.26 19.72
CA SER A 168 10.20 3.21 20.64
C SER A 168 11.14 2.19 19.97
N GLY A 169 11.37 2.33 18.66
CA GLY A 169 12.32 1.51 17.89
C GLY A 169 11.69 0.36 17.13
N MET A 170 10.36 0.32 16.96
CA MET A 170 9.70 -0.69 16.13
C MET A 170 9.91 -0.41 14.64
N VAL A 171 11.16 -0.59 14.23
CA VAL A 171 11.68 -0.34 12.87
C VAL A 171 12.64 -1.45 12.48
N GLY A 172 12.47 -2.00 11.29
CA GLY A 172 13.37 -3.00 10.71
C GLY A 172 14.01 -2.49 9.41
N LYS A 173 15.19 -2.99 9.08
CA LYS A 173 15.95 -2.55 7.90
C LYS A 173 15.67 -3.42 6.68
N VAL A 174 15.44 -2.80 5.53
CA VAL A 174 15.46 -3.46 4.23
C VAL A 174 16.83 -3.24 3.57
N ARG A 175 17.53 -4.32 3.22
CA ARG A 175 18.85 -4.27 2.56
C ARG A 175 18.68 -4.77 1.12
N LEU A 176 18.85 -3.87 0.15
CA LEU A 176 18.92 -4.19 -1.27
C LEU A 176 20.34 -4.66 -1.63
N GLN A 177 20.49 -5.98 -1.99
CA GLN A 177 21.80 -6.60 -2.30
C GLN A 177 21.71 -7.47 -3.56
#